data_761f8a4aa0e450a3deda32d709269205
#
_entry.id   761f8a4aa0e450a3deda32d709269205
#
_cell.length_a   1.000
_cell.length_b   1.000
_cell.length_c   1.000
_cell.angle_alpha   90.00
_cell.angle_beta   90.00
_cell.angle_gamma   90.00
#
_symmetry.space_group_name_H-M   'P 1'
#
loop_
_entity.id
_entity.type
_entity.pdbx_description
1 polymer ?
#
loop_
_entity_poly.entity_id
_entity_poly.type
_entity_poly.pdbx_seq_one_letter_code
_entity_poly.pdbx_strand_id
1 'polypeptide(L)'
;AFCIDRAGLVGSDGETHHGSFDLSFLLPIPNLTIWSPKDGYELKRMLCRSLELEGPVAIRYPRGSCNEINCDETEIKLPETIKRGNDCLIISEGNATISAIECSNILGKRNIDCGILSLRQIKPIDENNIFSAVGAYRAIVTLENGSVNTGMGTQINSILKNSDSIRILNKGYPDAFITHGETSDLIKSISLDPESLANEIEQFLKE
;
A
#
# COMPACT_ATOMS: atom_id res chain seq x y z
N ALA A 1 6.32 20.96 1.55
CA ALA A 1 6.35 19.51 1.43
C ALA A 1 7.36 18.90 2.39
N PHE A 2 7.02 17.78 3.03
CA PHE A 2 7.91 16.97 3.86
C PHE A 2 8.28 15.72 3.07
N CYS A 3 9.55 15.55 2.73
CA CYS A 3 10.05 14.37 2.07
C CYS A 3 10.46 13.33 3.13
N ILE A 4 9.64 12.30 3.31
CA ILE A 4 9.85 11.23 4.29
C ILE A 4 10.50 10.06 3.57
N ASP A 5 11.81 9.98 3.62
CA ASP A 5 12.56 8.87 3.03
C ASP A 5 12.51 7.63 3.94
N ARG A 6 12.97 6.50 3.43
CA ARG A 6 13.03 5.21 4.12
C ARG A 6 11.67 4.61 4.50
N ALA A 7 10.61 4.91 3.74
CA ALA A 7 9.35 4.23 3.92
C ALA A 7 9.53 2.71 3.82
N GLY A 8 9.03 1.99 4.80
CA GLY A 8 9.17 0.54 4.88
C GLY A 8 10.55 0.07 5.40
N LEU A 9 10.95 -1.12 4.98
CA LEU A 9 12.22 -1.72 5.40
C LEU A 9 13.40 -1.18 4.59
N VAL A 10 14.49 -0.86 5.27
CA VAL A 10 15.73 -0.33 4.68
C VAL A 10 16.94 -1.27 4.86
N GLY A 11 16.65 -2.53 5.12
CA GLY A 11 17.65 -3.59 5.10
C GLY A 11 18.74 -3.45 6.16
N SER A 12 19.96 -3.21 5.70
CA SER A 12 21.16 -3.16 6.56
C SER A 12 21.18 -2.00 7.55
N ASP A 13 20.39 -0.94 7.35
CA ASP A 13 20.35 0.20 8.27
C ASP A 13 19.63 -0.15 9.59
N GLY A 14 18.78 -1.17 9.60
CA GLY A 14 18.18 -1.77 10.77
C GLY A 14 17.03 -1.01 11.42
N GLU A 15 16.67 -1.43 12.60
CA GLU A 15 15.46 -1.05 13.35
C GLU A 15 15.26 0.45 13.51
N THR A 16 16.34 1.19 13.72
CA THR A 16 16.30 2.64 13.96
C THR A 16 16.05 3.46 12.70
N HIS A 17 16.08 2.83 11.53
CA HIS A 17 15.94 3.49 10.23
C HIS A 17 14.75 2.96 9.41
N HIS A 18 14.13 1.84 9.79
CA HIS A 18 12.94 1.36 9.12
C HIS A 18 11.79 2.35 9.28
N GLY A 19 11.18 2.76 8.17
CA GLY A 19 9.97 3.59 8.15
C GLY A 19 8.70 2.77 8.40
N SER A 20 8.73 1.92 9.43
CA SER A 20 7.62 1.00 9.75
C SER A 20 6.45 1.73 10.44
N PHE A 21 6.71 2.85 11.10
CA PHE A 21 5.74 3.55 11.96
C PHE A 21 5.41 4.97 11.48
N ASP A 22 5.93 5.40 10.33
CA ASP A 22 5.74 6.76 9.83
C ASP A 22 4.25 7.08 9.58
N LEU A 23 3.49 6.18 8.98
CA LEU A 23 2.03 6.34 8.85
C LEU A 23 1.35 6.44 10.21
N SER A 24 1.78 5.66 11.20
CA SER A 24 1.17 5.62 12.52
C SER A 24 1.19 6.97 13.24
N PHE A 25 2.26 7.76 13.08
CA PHE A 25 2.33 9.10 13.70
C PHE A 25 1.94 10.24 12.76
N LEU A 26 1.96 10.05 11.44
CA LEU A 26 1.53 11.07 10.48
C LEU A 26 0.00 11.13 10.31
N LEU A 27 -0.68 9.98 10.34
CA LEU A 27 -2.12 9.91 10.13
C LEU A 27 -2.93 10.77 11.12
N PRO A 28 -2.61 10.86 12.42
CA PRO A 28 -3.35 11.69 13.37
C PRO A 28 -3.21 13.20 13.14
N ILE A 29 -2.21 13.69 12.38
CA ILE A 29 -1.93 15.13 12.22
C ILE A 29 -3.03 15.79 11.39
N PRO A 30 -3.80 16.76 11.92
CA PRO A 30 -4.87 17.44 11.18
C PRO A 30 -4.34 18.15 9.92
N ASN A 31 -5.15 18.18 8.86
CA ASN A 31 -4.87 18.87 7.60
C ASN A 31 -3.59 18.47 6.86
N LEU A 32 -2.89 17.43 7.31
CA LEU A 32 -1.75 16.88 6.61
C LEU A 32 -2.22 16.01 5.46
N THR A 33 -1.78 16.33 4.24
CA THR A 33 -1.91 15.42 3.09
C THR A 33 -0.75 14.41 3.11
N ILE A 34 -1.03 13.13 2.92
CA ILE A 34 -0.01 12.07 2.90
C ILE A 34 -0.09 11.34 1.58
N TRP A 35 1.01 11.34 0.85
CA TRP A 35 1.18 10.63 -0.41
C TRP A 35 2.24 9.53 -0.30
N SER A 36 2.00 8.42 -1.01
CA SER A 36 2.91 7.26 -1.08
C SER A 36 3.05 6.83 -2.54
N PRO A 37 4.04 7.37 -3.28
CA PRO A 37 4.28 7.01 -4.67
C PRO A 37 4.76 5.55 -4.78
N LYS A 38 4.30 4.84 -5.81
CA LYS A 38 4.72 3.46 -6.08
C LYS A 38 6.06 3.36 -6.82
N ASP A 39 6.47 4.43 -7.51
CA ASP A 39 7.68 4.48 -8.33
C ASP A 39 8.28 5.90 -8.41
N GLY A 40 9.43 6.03 -9.08
CA GLY A 40 10.13 7.31 -9.23
C GLY A 40 9.39 8.32 -10.11
N TYR A 41 8.59 7.86 -11.05
CA TYR A 41 7.78 8.73 -11.90
C TYR A 41 6.69 9.42 -11.05
N GLU A 42 5.96 8.66 -10.25
CA GLU A 42 4.99 9.22 -9.32
C GLU A 42 5.61 10.14 -8.28
N LEU A 43 6.75 9.74 -7.70
CA LEU A 43 7.49 10.57 -6.74
C LEU A 43 7.79 11.95 -7.32
N LYS A 44 8.35 12.00 -8.54
CA LYS A 44 8.65 13.26 -9.21
C LYS A 44 7.40 14.12 -9.42
N ARG A 45 6.32 13.52 -9.88
CA ARG A 45 5.06 14.24 -10.14
C ARG A 45 4.38 14.72 -8.86
N MET A 46 4.35 13.88 -7.83
CA MET A 46 3.80 14.25 -6.51
C MET A 46 4.61 15.38 -5.89
N LEU A 47 5.95 15.35 -6.01
CA LEU A 47 6.79 16.45 -5.53
C LEU A 47 6.47 17.76 -6.25
N CYS A 48 6.37 17.77 -7.58
CA CYS A 48 5.97 18.98 -8.32
C CYS A 48 4.59 19.46 -7.89
N ARG A 49 3.60 18.57 -7.83
CA ARG A 49 2.22 18.92 -7.44
C ARG A 49 2.12 19.42 -5.99
N SER A 50 2.98 18.91 -5.09
CA SER A 50 2.96 19.36 -3.68
C SER A 50 3.27 20.84 -3.50
N LEU A 51 3.95 21.48 -4.47
CA LEU A 51 4.26 22.90 -4.45
C LEU A 51 3.05 23.77 -4.85
N GLU A 52 2.03 23.18 -5.42
CA GLU A 52 0.80 23.85 -5.87
C GLU A 52 -0.33 23.73 -4.84
N LEU A 53 -0.18 22.86 -3.84
CA LEU A 53 -1.19 22.63 -2.83
C LEU A 53 -1.08 23.61 -1.66
N GLU A 54 -2.22 24.08 -1.19
CA GLU A 54 -2.31 24.78 0.09
C GLU A 54 -2.26 23.78 1.25
N GLY A 55 -1.41 24.05 2.24
CA GLY A 55 -1.27 23.20 3.42
C GLY A 55 -0.08 22.24 3.40
N PRO A 56 0.14 21.51 4.50
CA PRO A 56 1.26 20.59 4.64
C PRO A 56 1.04 19.31 3.86
N VAL A 57 2.08 18.86 3.13
CA VAL A 57 2.09 17.60 2.38
C VAL A 57 3.28 16.76 2.83
N ALA A 58 3.07 15.51 3.19
CA ALA A 58 4.10 14.51 3.41
C ALA A 58 4.13 13.53 2.23
N ILE A 59 5.29 13.31 1.66
CA ILE A 59 5.51 12.32 0.61
C ILE A 59 6.47 11.28 1.18
N ARG A 60 5.98 10.05 1.39
CA ARG A 60 6.79 8.96 1.91
C ARG A 60 7.25 8.04 0.77
N TYR A 61 8.53 7.72 0.73
CA TYR A 61 9.12 6.88 -0.31
C TYR A 61 10.26 6.02 0.23
N PRO A 62 10.51 4.82 -0.38
CA PRO A 62 11.55 3.92 0.10
C PRO A 62 12.96 4.44 -0.21
N ARG A 63 13.95 3.90 0.48
CA ARG A 63 15.36 4.04 0.13
C ARG A 63 15.72 3.12 -1.03
N GLY A 64 16.60 3.57 -1.92
CA GLY A 64 17.18 2.76 -3.00
C GLY A 64 16.77 3.23 -4.40
N SER A 65 17.04 2.40 -5.40
CA SER A 65 16.58 2.63 -6.76
C SER A 65 15.10 2.29 -6.88
N CYS A 66 14.39 3.03 -7.72
CA CYS A 66 13.00 2.76 -8.03
C CYS A 66 12.88 2.15 -9.43
N ASN A 67 12.02 1.15 -9.57
CA ASN A 67 11.56 0.70 -10.86
C ASN A 67 10.55 1.71 -11.40
N GLU A 68 10.67 2.09 -12.66
CA GLU A 68 9.65 2.86 -13.34
C GLU A 68 8.59 1.88 -13.86
N ILE A 69 7.37 1.99 -13.33
CA ILE A 69 6.22 1.33 -13.93
C ILE A 69 5.69 2.32 -14.97
N ASN A 70 5.83 1.98 -16.24
CA ASN A 70 5.37 2.84 -17.34
C ASN A 70 3.88 3.16 -17.14
N CYS A 71 3.60 4.45 -17.01
CA CYS A 71 2.23 4.95 -17.09
C CYS A 71 2.23 6.20 -17.97
N ASP A 72 1.43 6.13 -19.04
CA ASP A 72 1.26 7.21 -20.01
C ASP A 72 0.35 8.34 -19.50
N GLU A 73 0.00 8.33 -18.21
CA GLU A 73 -0.95 9.27 -17.64
C GLU A 73 -0.32 10.65 -17.42
N THR A 74 -0.94 11.67 -17.99
CA THR A 74 -0.57 13.07 -17.77
C THR A 74 -0.94 13.58 -16.40
N GLU A 75 -1.93 12.96 -15.72
CA GLU A 75 -2.41 13.32 -14.40
C GLU A 75 -2.28 12.15 -13.40
N ILE A 76 -1.98 12.46 -12.15
CA ILE A 76 -2.00 11.47 -11.07
C ILE A 76 -3.44 11.27 -10.62
N LYS A 77 -4.03 10.12 -10.95
CA LYS A 77 -5.32 9.71 -10.40
C LYS A 77 -5.16 9.23 -8.96
N LEU A 78 -6.04 9.63 -8.09
CA LEU A 78 -6.04 9.32 -6.67
C LEU A 78 -7.38 8.71 -6.24
N PRO A 79 -7.50 7.37 -6.13
CA PRO A 79 -6.53 6.28 -6.36
C PRO A 79 -6.40 5.85 -7.83
N GLU A 80 -5.47 4.93 -8.12
CA GLU A 80 -5.29 4.32 -9.44
C GLU A 80 -5.71 2.84 -9.43
N THR A 81 -6.58 2.47 -10.35
CA THR A 81 -6.85 1.05 -10.65
C THR A 81 -5.75 0.52 -11.58
N ILE A 82 -4.86 -0.30 -11.05
CA ILE A 82 -3.79 -0.96 -11.82
C ILE A 82 -4.33 -2.12 -12.64
N LYS A 83 -5.21 -2.92 -12.02
CA LYS A 83 -5.82 -4.10 -12.63
C LYS A 83 -7.23 -4.29 -12.10
N ARG A 84 -8.15 -4.70 -12.96
CA ARG A 84 -9.47 -5.19 -12.56
C ARG A 84 -9.41 -6.70 -12.37
N GLY A 85 -10.24 -7.25 -11.48
CA GLY A 85 -10.37 -8.67 -11.22
C GLY A 85 -11.76 -9.00 -10.68
N ASN A 86 -12.02 -10.27 -10.35
CA ASN A 86 -13.35 -10.71 -9.96
C ASN A 86 -13.40 -11.36 -8.57
N ASP A 87 -12.31 -11.97 -8.08
CA ASP A 87 -12.32 -12.75 -6.85
C ASP A 87 -12.01 -11.94 -5.61
N CYS A 88 -11.00 -11.06 -5.68
CA CYS A 88 -10.67 -10.13 -4.60
C CYS A 88 -10.07 -8.83 -5.13
N LEU A 89 -10.01 -7.80 -4.28
CA LEU A 89 -9.32 -6.54 -4.55
C LEU A 89 -8.18 -6.36 -3.56
N ILE A 90 -6.95 -6.21 -4.08
CA ILE A 90 -5.78 -5.81 -3.29
C ILE A 90 -5.67 -4.29 -3.33
N ILE A 91 -5.84 -3.64 -2.19
CA ILE A 91 -5.62 -2.20 -2.00
C ILE A 91 -4.23 -2.02 -1.42
N SER A 92 -3.34 -1.43 -2.19
CA SER A 92 -1.93 -1.25 -1.80
C SER A 92 -1.52 0.21 -1.77
N GLU A 93 -0.41 0.51 -1.10
CA GLU A 93 0.18 1.84 -1.08
C GLU A 93 1.68 1.80 -1.42
N GLY A 94 2.17 2.89 -2.03
CA GLY A 94 3.58 3.04 -2.34
C GLY A 94 4.16 1.84 -3.08
N ASN A 95 5.41 1.48 -2.76
CA ASN A 95 6.09 0.36 -3.40
C ASN A 95 5.54 -1.03 -2.99
N ALA A 96 4.67 -1.16 -1.99
CA ALA A 96 3.91 -2.39 -1.75
C ALA A 96 3.02 -2.77 -2.96
N THR A 97 2.70 -1.80 -3.83
CA THR A 97 2.00 -2.06 -5.08
C THR A 97 2.76 -3.01 -6.00
N ILE A 98 4.10 -3.00 -5.97
CA ILE A 98 4.92 -3.94 -6.75
C ILE A 98 4.68 -5.38 -6.27
N SER A 99 4.73 -5.60 -4.96
CA SER A 99 4.43 -6.91 -4.35
C SER A 99 2.99 -7.36 -4.63
N ALA A 100 2.03 -6.42 -4.66
CA ALA A 100 0.64 -6.71 -5.04
C ALA A 100 0.54 -7.19 -6.49
N ILE A 101 1.27 -6.57 -7.43
CA ILE A 101 1.30 -6.98 -8.84
C ILE A 101 1.89 -8.38 -8.98
N GLU A 102 3.03 -8.64 -8.33
CA GLU A 102 3.70 -9.95 -8.37
C GLU A 102 2.81 -11.04 -7.74
N CYS A 103 2.21 -10.76 -6.58
CA CYS A 103 1.25 -11.64 -5.92
C CYS A 103 0.04 -11.94 -6.83
N SER A 104 -0.56 -10.93 -7.45
CA SER A 104 -1.67 -11.11 -8.39
C SER A 104 -1.29 -11.98 -9.60
N ASN A 105 -0.05 -11.89 -10.08
CA ASN A 105 0.45 -12.75 -11.17
C ASN A 105 0.58 -14.22 -10.72
N ILE A 106 1.01 -14.46 -9.47
CA ILE A 106 1.07 -15.81 -8.89
C ILE A 106 -0.35 -16.39 -8.75
N LEU A 107 -1.27 -15.62 -8.16
CA LEU A 107 -2.67 -16.00 -8.00
C LEU A 107 -3.36 -16.27 -9.33
N GLY A 108 -3.08 -15.49 -10.38
CA GLY A 108 -3.60 -15.72 -11.72
C GLY A 108 -3.19 -17.09 -12.31
N LYS A 109 -1.98 -17.57 -12.02
CA LYS A 109 -1.54 -18.95 -12.39
C LYS A 109 -2.30 -20.02 -11.62
N ARG A 110 -2.93 -19.67 -10.50
CA ARG A 110 -3.79 -20.55 -9.68
C ARG A 110 -5.29 -20.37 -9.98
N ASN A 111 -5.62 -19.65 -11.07
CA ASN A 111 -6.98 -19.32 -11.49
C ASN A 111 -7.74 -18.42 -10.49
N ILE A 112 -7.04 -17.57 -9.76
CA ILE A 112 -7.62 -16.55 -8.88
C ILE A 112 -7.37 -15.17 -9.51
N ASP A 113 -8.45 -14.45 -9.85
CA ASP A 113 -8.41 -13.19 -10.56
C ASP A 113 -8.52 -12.01 -9.59
N CYS A 114 -7.38 -11.47 -9.17
CA CYS A 114 -7.32 -10.34 -8.24
C CYS A 114 -7.25 -9.00 -8.96
N GLY A 115 -8.10 -8.05 -8.55
CA GLY A 115 -7.94 -6.64 -8.86
C GLY A 115 -6.86 -5.99 -8.00
N ILE A 116 -6.31 -4.86 -8.47
CA ILE A 116 -5.29 -4.08 -7.74
C ILE A 116 -5.66 -2.60 -7.81
N LEU A 117 -5.75 -1.97 -6.65
CA LEU A 117 -5.93 -0.53 -6.45
C LEU A 117 -4.70 0.03 -5.74
N SER A 118 -4.00 0.97 -6.39
CA SER A 118 -2.94 1.75 -5.75
C SER A 118 -3.52 2.99 -5.12
N LEU A 119 -3.41 3.12 -3.80
CA LEU A 119 -4.05 4.21 -3.09
C LEU A 119 -3.37 5.55 -3.31
N ARG A 120 -2.08 5.59 -3.56
CA ARG A 120 -1.26 6.78 -3.83
C ARG A 120 -1.40 7.90 -2.77
N GLN A 121 -2.63 8.28 -2.42
CA GLN A 121 -2.94 9.23 -1.35
C GLN A 121 -3.54 8.49 -0.16
N ILE A 122 -2.80 8.54 0.96
CA ILE A 122 -3.17 7.86 2.20
C ILE A 122 -4.03 8.76 3.08
N LYS A 123 -3.89 10.09 2.91
CA LYS A 123 -4.69 11.07 3.63
C LYS A 123 -4.82 12.36 2.82
N PRO A 124 -6.05 12.93 2.72
CA PRO A 124 -7.31 12.26 3.03
C PRO A 124 -7.60 11.12 2.05
N ILE A 125 -8.26 10.06 2.52
CA ILE A 125 -8.81 9.03 1.64
C ILE A 125 -10.16 9.52 1.14
N ASP A 126 -10.38 9.44 -0.18
CA ASP A 126 -11.70 9.67 -0.77
C ASP A 126 -12.54 8.39 -0.63
N GLU A 127 -13.47 8.41 0.33
CA GLU A 127 -14.33 7.27 0.63
C GLU A 127 -15.19 6.86 -0.57
N ASN A 128 -15.67 7.81 -1.38
CA ASN A 128 -16.47 7.51 -2.56
C ASN A 128 -15.66 6.73 -3.60
N ASN A 129 -14.39 7.08 -3.76
CA ASN A 129 -13.49 6.35 -4.66
C ASN A 129 -13.21 4.92 -4.12
N ILE A 130 -13.11 4.75 -2.80
CA ILE A 130 -12.97 3.41 -2.19
C ILE A 130 -14.25 2.60 -2.43
N PHE A 131 -15.43 3.11 -2.11
CA PHE A 131 -16.68 2.40 -2.35
C PHE A 131 -16.89 2.04 -3.82
N SER A 132 -16.55 2.96 -4.73
CA SER A 132 -16.61 2.71 -6.17
C SER A 132 -15.66 1.61 -6.63
N ALA A 133 -14.41 1.59 -6.11
CA ALA A 133 -13.41 0.58 -6.45
C ALA A 133 -13.75 -0.79 -5.87
N VAL A 134 -14.22 -0.82 -4.63
CA VAL A 134 -14.66 -2.05 -3.96
C VAL A 134 -15.84 -2.68 -4.70
N GLY A 135 -16.84 -1.87 -5.09
CA GLY A 135 -17.91 -2.32 -5.97
C GLY A 135 -18.56 -3.63 -5.53
N ALA A 136 -18.42 -4.69 -6.35
CA ALA A 136 -18.98 -6.01 -6.11
C ALA A 136 -18.03 -7.00 -5.39
N TYR A 137 -16.80 -6.59 -5.08
CA TYR A 137 -15.86 -7.48 -4.37
C TYR A 137 -16.38 -7.82 -2.97
N ARG A 138 -16.20 -9.09 -2.57
CA ARG A 138 -16.54 -9.62 -1.24
C ARG A 138 -15.32 -9.86 -0.38
N ALA A 139 -14.15 -9.89 -0.98
CA ALA A 139 -12.86 -10.08 -0.33
C ALA A 139 -11.93 -8.91 -0.69
N ILE A 140 -11.47 -8.21 0.33
CA ILE A 140 -10.53 -7.11 0.23
C ILE A 140 -9.25 -7.48 0.95
N VAL A 141 -8.12 -7.19 0.34
CA VAL A 141 -6.80 -7.33 0.98
C VAL A 141 -6.16 -5.96 1.02
N THR A 142 -5.74 -5.48 2.18
CA THR A 142 -4.90 -4.29 2.26
C THR A 142 -3.44 -4.71 2.37
N LEU A 143 -2.56 -4.04 1.64
CA LEU A 143 -1.13 -4.32 1.64
C LEU A 143 -0.33 -3.02 1.78
N GLU A 144 0.41 -2.89 2.87
CA GLU A 144 1.15 -1.68 3.20
C GLU A 144 2.57 -1.95 3.70
N ASN A 145 3.46 -0.98 3.45
CA ASN A 145 4.82 -0.95 4.01
C ASN A 145 4.84 -0.14 5.31
N GLY A 146 4.00 -0.52 6.24
CA GLY A 146 3.81 0.10 7.53
C GLY A 146 3.22 -0.88 8.53
N SER A 147 3.02 -0.43 9.77
CA SER A 147 2.42 -1.23 10.82
C SER A 147 0.97 -1.60 10.49
N VAL A 148 0.66 -2.89 10.45
CA VAL A 148 -0.69 -3.41 10.17
C VAL A 148 -1.74 -2.91 11.17
N ASN A 149 -1.33 -2.54 12.38
CA ASN A 149 -2.23 -2.12 13.44
C ASN A 149 -2.65 -0.64 13.36
N THR A 150 -1.90 0.21 12.66
CA THR A 150 -2.08 1.68 12.72
C THR A 150 -1.88 2.38 11.38
N GLY A 151 -1.76 1.61 10.31
CA GLY A 151 -1.49 2.14 8.97
C GLY A 151 -2.74 2.33 8.09
N MET A 152 -2.54 2.23 6.79
CA MET A 152 -3.56 2.41 5.76
C MET A 152 -4.71 1.40 5.90
N GLY A 153 -4.41 0.13 6.22
CA GLY A 153 -5.41 -0.92 6.37
C GLY A 153 -6.47 -0.58 7.40
N THR A 154 -6.09 0.04 8.52
CA THR A 154 -7.06 0.46 9.55
C THR A 154 -8.00 1.56 9.08
N GLN A 155 -7.54 2.46 8.19
CA GLN A 155 -8.39 3.47 7.56
C GLN A 155 -9.42 2.80 6.64
N ILE A 156 -9.00 1.85 5.82
CA ILE A 156 -9.89 1.08 4.93
C ILE A 156 -10.92 0.30 5.75
N ASN A 157 -10.51 -0.35 6.85
CA ASN A 157 -11.44 -1.04 7.75
C ASN A 157 -12.51 -0.07 8.30
N SER A 158 -12.09 1.14 8.69
CA SER A 158 -13.04 2.15 9.21
C SER A 158 -14.03 2.62 8.14
N ILE A 159 -13.60 2.79 6.91
CA ILE A 159 -14.46 3.17 5.78
C ILE A 159 -15.48 2.06 5.48
N LEU A 160 -15.04 0.80 5.46
CA LEU A 160 -15.85 -0.35 5.07
C LEU A 160 -16.62 -1.01 6.24
N LYS A 161 -16.51 -0.50 7.46
CA LYS A 161 -17.06 -1.11 8.70
C LYS A 161 -18.56 -1.46 8.66
N ASN A 162 -19.34 -0.75 7.85
CA ASN A 162 -20.77 -0.96 7.71
C ASN A 162 -21.14 -1.86 6.51
N SER A 163 -20.15 -2.48 5.89
CA SER A 163 -20.33 -3.34 4.70
C SER A 163 -20.29 -4.81 5.15
N ASP A 164 -21.38 -5.30 5.78
CA ASP A 164 -21.47 -6.63 6.41
C ASP A 164 -21.09 -7.81 5.51
N SER A 165 -21.09 -7.62 4.19
CA SER A 165 -20.79 -8.67 3.22
C SER A 165 -19.33 -8.67 2.76
N ILE A 166 -18.51 -7.76 3.25
CA ILE A 166 -17.10 -7.63 2.84
C ILE A 166 -16.21 -8.21 3.94
N ARG A 167 -15.36 -9.16 3.56
CA ARG A 167 -14.27 -9.66 4.41
C ARG A 167 -12.99 -8.92 4.09
N ILE A 168 -12.20 -8.59 5.09
CA ILE A 168 -10.96 -7.83 4.91
C ILE A 168 -9.79 -8.57 5.55
N LEU A 169 -8.72 -8.77 4.78
CA LEU A 169 -7.43 -9.26 5.24
C LEU A 169 -6.42 -8.11 5.21
N ASN A 170 -5.91 -7.70 6.37
CA ASN A 170 -4.89 -6.66 6.45
C ASN A 170 -3.49 -7.28 6.46
N LYS A 171 -2.62 -6.81 5.57
CA LYS A 171 -1.22 -7.23 5.44
C LYS A 171 -0.30 -6.01 5.56
N GLY A 172 0.61 -6.08 6.48
CA GLY A 172 1.59 -5.05 6.81
C GLY A 172 2.59 -5.57 7.83
N TYR A 173 3.41 -4.70 8.39
CA TYR A 173 4.42 -5.10 9.35
C TYR A 173 3.79 -5.47 10.69
N PRO A 174 4.28 -6.54 11.36
CA PRO A 174 3.79 -6.98 12.66
C PRO A 174 4.08 -5.93 13.75
N ASP A 175 3.45 -6.09 14.90
CA ASP A 175 3.72 -5.30 16.11
C ASP A 175 5.05 -5.74 16.76
N ALA A 176 6.14 -5.50 16.04
CA ALA A 176 7.51 -5.85 16.45
C ALA A 176 8.53 -4.97 15.73
N PHE A 177 9.68 -4.76 16.36
CA PHE A 177 10.84 -4.20 15.68
C PHE A 177 11.47 -5.27 14.79
N ILE A 178 11.62 -4.95 13.50
CA ILE A 178 12.26 -5.84 12.53
C ILE A 178 13.75 -5.53 12.51
N THR A 179 14.58 -6.55 12.68
CA THR A 179 16.04 -6.41 12.76
C THR A 179 16.66 -6.01 11.42
N HIS A 180 17.97 -5.74 11.40
CA HIS A 180 18.71 -5.50 10.15
C HIS A 180 18.91 -6.81 9.37
N GLY A 181 19.05 -6.71 8.05
CA GLY A 181 19.29 -7.83 7.15
C GLY A 181 19.10 -7.44 5.68
N GLU A 182 19.18 -8.38 4.78
CA GLU A 182 18.80 -8.15 3.40
C GLU A 182 17.28 -7.93 3.31
N THR A 183 16.85 -6.88 2.62
CA THR A 183 15.43 -6.49 2.57
C THR A 183 14.53 -7.63 2.11
N SER A 184 14.98 -8.43 1.13
CA SER A 184 14.23 -9.60 0.64
C SER A 184 14.03 -10.68 1.71
N ASP A 185 15.03 -10.89 2.57
CA ASP A 185 14.97 -11.89 3.64
C ASP A 185 14.07 -11.40 4.78
N LEU A 186 14.16 -10.11 5.10
CA LEU A 186 13.29 -9.49 6.09
C LEU A 186 11.81 -9.56 5.66
N ILE A 187 11.50 -9.25 4.41
CA ILE A 187 10.14 -9.35 3.85
C ILE A 187 9.62 -10.79 3.93
N LYS A 188 10.45 -11.79 3.61
CA LYS A 188 10.09 -13.20 3.76
C LYS A 188 9.85 -13.60 5.22
N SER A 189 10.69 -13.12 6.14
CA SER A 189 10.58 -13.46 7.56
C SER A 189 9.25 -13.01 8.19
N ILE A 190 8.61 -12.01 7.60
CA ILE A 190 7.31 -11.49 8.02
C ILE A 190 6.17 -11.86 7.06
N SER A 191 6.40 -12.79 6.15
CA SER A 191 5.42 -13.33 5.20
C SER A 191 4.75 -12.23 4.33
N LEU A 192 5.52 -11.24 3.90
CA LEU A 192 5.08 -10.20 2.97
C LEU A 192 5.70 -10.33 1.58
N ASP A 193 6.45 -11.38 1.32
CA ASP A 193 6.88 -11.71 -0.04
C ASP A 193 5.69 -12.19 -0.89
N PRO A 194 5.76 -12.02 -2.23
CA PRO A 194 4.63 -12.30 -3.11
C PRO A 194 4.08 -13.73 -3.04
N GLU A 195 4.93 -14.72 -2.78
CA GLU A 195 4.49 -16.13 -2.69
C GLU A 195 3.74 -16.38 -1.38
N SER A 196 4.26 -15.90 -0.24
CA SER A 196 3.59 -16.00 1.06
C SER A 196 2.25 -15.26 1.04
N LEU A 197 2.21 -14.04 0.47
CA LEU A 197 0.98 -13.30 0.28
C LEU A 197 -0.05 -14.07 -0.55
N ALA A 198 0.39 -14.69 -1.67
CA ALA A 198 -0.51 -15.47 -2.52
C ALA A 198 -1.10 -16.68 -1.78
N ASN A 199 -0.31 -17.37 -0.96
CA ASN A 199 -0.77 -18.49 -0.15
C ASN A 199 -1.84 -18.06 0.87
N GLU A 200 -1.60 -16.97 1.58
CA GLU A 200 -2.53 -16.46 2.58
C GLU A 200 -3.83 -15.93 1.94
N ILE A 201 -3.73 -15.21 0.80
CA ILE A 201 -4.92 -14.73 0.08
C ILE A 201 -5.73 -15.92 -0.45
N GLU A 202 -5.09 -16.92 -1.02
CA GLU A 202 -5.79 -18.14 -1.47
C GLU A 202 -6.50 -18.86 -0.31
N GLN A 203 -5.88 -18.92 0.87
CA GLN A 203 -6.53 -19.48 2.06
C GLN A 203 -7.71 -18.61 2.51
N PHE A 204 -7.53 -17.31 2.61
CA PHE A 204 -8.57 -16.35 2.98
C PHE A 204 -9.80 -16.41 2.06
N LEU A 205 -9.62 -16.68 0.79
CA LEU A 205 -10.73 -16.81 -0.16
C LEU A 205 -11.53 -18.13 -0.01
N LYS A 206 -10.95 -19.15 0.61
CA LYS A 206 -11.60 -20.46 0.85
C LYS A 206 -12.43 -20.48 2.15
N GLU A 207 -12.21 -19.55 3.06
CA GLU A 207 -12.98 -19.34 4.30
C GLU A 207 -14.33 -18.65 4.03
#